data_48034af87ebed7c490aec42cdd7263ac
#
_entry.id   48034af87ebed7c490aec42cdd7263ac
#
_cell.length_a   1.000
_cell.length_b   1.000
_cell.length_c   1.000
_cell.angle_alpha   90.00
_cell.angle_beta   90.00
_cell.angle_gamma   90.00
#
_symmetry.space_group_name_H-M   'P 1'
#
loop_
_entity.id
_entity.type
_entity.pdbx_description
1 polymer ?
#
loop_
_entity_poly.entity_id
_entity_poly.type
_entity_poly.pdbx_seq_one_letter_code
_entity_poly.pdbx_strand_id
1 'polypeptide(L)'
;MTERLRRTALVLGAVALALATVVACANGEPGGDGTGTGVEAAADPSAEAEQSPADEPTTEPEPPAVAGLGARPTPSATPKRTPSKKPGPRKVPKPPTETKLPPPPPKPETGCTKPRYEGTQASRAQVKQALTEAAGRTYWPSSAPSIRVPVDLVKATAWQESGWQSNIIACDGGVGLMQVMPDTAAFVNQRFDQSYDIDAYRDNATLGANYLAWLIKYIGDAFFESDYGVSADACTSELNSCLLNAVISAYNFGPGAVVTEDGLKIPNPQYVRNVRALMTECECLAF
;
A
#
# COMPACT_ATOMS: atom_id res chain seq x y z
N MET A 1 -49.60 38.87 -24.18
CA MET A 1 -49.31 40.02 -23.34
C MET A 1 -48.83 39.42 -22.04
N THR A 2 -47.58 39.40 -21.65
CA THR A 2 -46.44 40.30 -21.71
C THR A 2 -45.15 39.47 -21.58
N GLU A 3 -44.18 39.85 -22.38
CA GLU A 3 -42.78 39.38 -22.36
C GLU A 3 -42.12 39.60 -21.02
N ARG A 4 -41.28 38.64 -20.58
CA ARG A 4 -40.19 38.92 -19.63
C ARG A 4 -38.87 38.46 -20.22
N LEU A 5 -38.04 39.46 -20.41
CA LEU A 5 -36.72 39.48 -20.95
C LEU A 5 -35.77 38.45 -20.30
N ARG A 6 -35.02 37.82 -21.20
CA ARG A 6 -33.75 37.11 -20.94
C ARG A 6 -32.70 38.08 -20.37
N ARG A 7 -32.09 37.73 -19.27
CA ARG A 7 -30.78 38.29 -18.86
C ARG A 7 -29.80 37.13 -18.78
N THR A 8 -29.05 37.00 -19.86
CA THR A 8 -27.81 36.22 -19.94
C THR A 8 -26.73 36.96 -19.17
N ALA A 9 -26.25 36.39 -18.07
CA ALA A 9 -25.01 36.83 -17.43
C ALA A 9 -23.90 35.89 -17.85
N LEU A 10 -23.04 36.38 -18.73
CA LEU A 10 -21.73 35.79 -19.05
C LEU A 10 -20.81 36.01 -17.85
N VAL A 11 -20.40 34.94 -17.17
CA VAL A 11 -19.29 34.99 -16.23
C VAL A 11 -18.08 34.38 -16.95
N LEU A 12 -17.19 35.24 -17.41
CA LEU A 12 -15.83 34.91 -17.85
C LEU A 12 -15.00 34.63 -16.58
N GLY A 13 -14.79 33.39 -16.27
CA GLY A 13 -13.81 32.96 -15.26
C GLY A 13 -12.45 32.71 -15.90
N ALA A 14 -11.49 33.57 -15.61
CA ALA A 14 -10.09 33.44 -16.02
C ALA A 14 -9.47 32.20 -15.35
N VAL A 15 -9.06 31.23 -16.16
CA VAL A 15 -8.22 30.09 -15.73
C VAL A 15 -6.78 30.62 -15.68
N ALA A 16 -6.24 30.82 -14.48
CA ALA A 16 -4.83 31.07 -14.27
C ALA A 16 -4.08 29.73 -14.32
N LEU A 17 -3.37 29.49 -15.42
CA LEU A 17 -2.42 28.40 -15.57
C LEU A 17 -1.14 28.77 -14.79
N ALA A 18 -0.92 28.14 -13.65
CA ALA A 18 0.36 28.20 -12.95
C ALA A 18 1.31 27.15 -13.53
N LEU A 19 2.20 27.58 -14.44
CA LEU A 19 3.35 26.82 -14.89
C LEU A 19 4.42 26.85 -13.77
N ALA A 20 4.62 25.73 -13.09
CA ALA A 20 5.79 25.54 -12.24
C ALA A 20 6.99 25.22 -13.13
N THR A 21 7.88 26.19 -13.30
CA THR A 21 9.18 26.02 -13.93
C THR A 21 10.13 25.34 -12.96
N VAL A 22 10.56 24.14 -13.35
CA VAL A 22 11.69 23.44 -12.73
C VAL A 22 12.96 24.21 -13.12
N VAL A 23 13.62 24.84 -12.16
CA VAL A 23 14.98 25.39 -12.34
C VAL A 23 15.97 24.29 -11.99
N ALA A 24 16.57 23.72 -13.03
CA ALA A 24 17.78 22.93 -12.93
C ALA A 24 18.96 23.88 -12.70
N CYS A 25 19.64 23.78 -11.56
CA CYS A 25 20.96 24.39 -11.38
C CYS A 25 22.01 23.35 -11.68
N ALA A 26 22.61 23.49 -12.87
CA ALA A 26 23.86 22.87 -13.24
C ALA A 26 25.00 23.89 -13.04
N ASN A 27 26.17 23.39 -12.71
CA ASN A 27 27.51 23.90 -12.89
C ASN A 27 28.18 24.70 -11.79
N GLY A 28 29.37 24.20 -11.48
CA GLY A 28 30.47 24.93 -10.89
C GLY A 28 31.61 24.04 -10.46
N GLU A 29 32.42 23.51 -11.40
CA GLU A 29 33.86 23.29 -11.13
C GLU A 29 34.62 24.58 -11.44
N PRO A 30 35.79 24.85 -10.82
CA PRO A 30 37.00 24.16 -11.20
C PRO A 30 38.14 24.03 -10.13
N GLY A 31 38.99 22.98 -10.32
CA GLY A 31 40.45 23.10 -10.36
C GLY A 31 41.21 23.25 -9.04
N GLY A 32 42.06 22.27 -8.77
CA GLY A 32 43.16 22.39 -7.80
C GLY A 32 44.07 21.16 -7.85
N ASP A 33 45.13 21.26 -8.62
CA ASP A 33 46.25 20.34 -8.69
C ASP A 33 46.88 20.03 -7.34
N GLY A 34 47.32 18.76 -7.15
CA GLY A 34 48.12 18.33 -6.01
C GLY A 34 48.72 16.94 -6.25
N THR A 35 49.88 16.97 -6.89
CA THR A 35 50.81 15.85 -7.13
C THR A 35 51.26 15.14 -5.85
N GLY A 36 51.40 13.81 -5.90
CA GLY A 36 52.14 13.05 -4.88
C GLY A 36 52.06 11.52 -5.09
N THR A 37 52.92 11.02 -5.94
CA THR A 37 53.75 9.80 -5.87
C THR A 37 53.29 8.67 -4.93
N GLY A 38 52.91 7.48 -5.43
CA GLY A 38 53.82 6.42 -5.86
C GLY A 38 54.03 5.41 -4.75
N VAL A 39 53.79 4.19 -4.99
CA VAL A 39 54.51 2.91 -4.92
C VAL A 39 53.48 1.77 -4.93
N GLU A 40 53.46 1.08 -5.88
CA GLU A 40 53.89 -0.24 -6.39
C GLU A 40 54.05 -1.37 -5.36
N ALA A 41 53.53 -2.47 -5.82
CA ALA A 41 53.94 -3.87 -5.74
C ALA A 41 53.07 -4.73 -4.82
N ALA A 42 52.31 -5.58 -5.43
CA ALA A 42 52.61 -6.89 -6.01
C ALA A 42 52.32 -8.05 -5.05
N ALA A 43 51.64 -8.96 -5.66
CA ALA A 43 51.74 -10.41 -5.63
C ALA A 43 50.60 -11.18 -4.97
N ASP A 44 49.78 -11.75 -5.83
CA ASP A 44 49.25 -13.10 -5.73
C ASP A 44 50.42 -14.10 -5.65
N PRO A 45 50.32 -15.26 -5.00
CA PRO A 45 49.82 -16.40 -5.72
C PRO A 45 49.11 -17.52 -4.92
N SER A 46 48.34 -18.30 -5.71
CA SER A 46 48.19 -19.78 -5.67
C SER A 46 47.32 -20.34 -4.53
N ALA A 47 46.12 -20.79 -4.84
CA ALA A 47 45.80 -22.12 -5.36
C ALA A 47 46.36 -23.29 -4.51
N GLU A 48 45.43 -23.93 -3.79
CA GLU A 48 45.53 -25.40 -3.65
C GLU A 48 44.11 -25.96 -3.47
N ALA A 49 43.81 -26.84 -4.39
CA ALA A 49 42.64 -27.70 -4.42
C ALA A 49 42.94 -28.91 -3.54
N GLU A 50 42.10 -29.21 -2.57
CA GLU A 50 42.11 -30.54 -1.96
C GLU A 50 40.83 -31.28 -2.26
N GLN A 51 41.07 -32.47 -2.77
CA GLN A 51 40.14 -33.44 -3.29
C GLN A 51 39.36 -34.11 -2.17
N SER A 52 38.12 -34.31 -2.44
CA SER A 52 37.21 -35.22 -1.76
C SER A 52 37.65 -36.67 -1.92
N PRO A 53 37.54 -37.50 -0.92
CA PRO A 53 37.52 -38.95 -1.14
C PRO A 53 36.09 -39.47 -1.23
N ALA A 54 35.97 -40.41 -2.17
CA ALA A 54 34.78 -41.07 -2.61
C ALA A 54 34.16 -42.02 -1.57
N ASP A 55 32.89 -42.19 -1.74
CA ASP A 55 31.94 -43.08 -1.10
C ASP A 55 32.32 -44.57 -1.06
N GLU A 56 31.98 -45.19 0.06
CA GLU A 56 31.69 -46.61 0.13
C GLU A 56 30.18 -46.79 0.50
N PRO A 57 29.50 -47.75 -0.12
CA PRO A 57 28.07 -47.98 0.15
C PRO A 57 27.92 -48.90 1.38
N THR A 58 27.26 -48.39 2.37
CA THR A 58 26.85 -49.17 3.57
C THR A 58 25.61 -49.98 3.22
N THR A 59 25.80 -51.27 3.16
CA THR A 59 24.79 -52.32 3.04
C THR A 59 23.91 -52.34 4.29
N GLU A 60 22.63 -52.16 4.13
CA GLU A 60 21.61 -52.30 5.16
C GLU A 60 21.33 -53.84 5.38
N PRO A 61 21.29 -54.33 6.60
CA PRO A 61 20.97 -55.75 6.87
C PRO A 61 19.46 -55.99 6.79
N GLU A 62 19.11 -57.02 6.00
CA GLU A 62 17.81 -57.59 5.80
C GLU A 62 17.27 -58.20 7.13
N PRO A 63 16.00 -57.96 7.54
CA PRO A 63 15.44 -58.59 8.72
C PRO A 63 15.00 -60.03 8.45
N PRO A 64 15.09 -60.93 9.46
CA PRO A 64 14.87 -62.34 9.27
C PRO A 64 13.38 -62.67 9.03
N ALA A 65 13.17 -63.58 8.10
CA ALA A 65 11.89 -64.18 7.77
C ALA A 65 11.33 -65.02 8.96
N VAL A 66 10.15 -64.65 9.43
CA VAL A 66 9.39 -65.48 10.38
C VAL A 66 8.27 -66.19 9.63
N ALA A 67 8.40 -67.49 9.50
CA ALA A 67 7.34 -68.36 9.02
C ALA A 67 6.28 -68.51 10.14
N GLY A 68 5.05 -68.14 9.86
CA GLY A 68 3.90 -68.37 10.70
C GLY A 68 2.63 -68.59 9.91
N LEU A 69 2.29 -69.86 9.71
CA LEU A 69 1.03 -70.33 9.12
C LEU A 69 -0.14 -69.93 10.04
N GLY A 70 -0.93 -68.91 9.63
CA GLY A 70 -2.20 -68.59 10.25
C GLY A 70 -3.29 -68.50 9.18
N ALA A 71 -4.36 -69.27 9.38
CA ALA A 71 -5.49 -69.39 8.48
C ALA A 71 -6.14 -68.05 8.14
N ARG A 72 -6.38 -67.85 6.85
CA ARG A 72 -7.04 -66.66 6.26
C ARG A 72 -8.50 -66.58 6.73
N PRO A 73 -8.94 -65.56 7.44
CA PRO A 73 -10.36 -65.36 7.70
C PRO A 73 -11.08 -64.93 6.43
N THR A 74 -12.25 -65.52 6.19
CA THR A 74 -13.18 -65.24 5.12
C THR A 74 -13.58 -63.78 5.12
N PRO A 75 -13.64 -63.08 3.97
CA PRO A 75 -14.02 -61.66 3.94
C PRO A 75 -15.47 -61.49 4.37
N SER A 76 -15.66 -60.87 5.52
CA SER A 76 -16.97 -60.36 5.96
C SER A 76 -17.41 -59.23 5.02
N ALA A 77 -18.68 -59.33 4.56
CA ALA A 77 -19.26 -58.35 3.64
C ALA A 77 -19.16 -56.92 4.21
N THR A 78 -18.43 -56.08 3.55
CA THR A 78 -18.28 -54.65 3.82
C THR A 78 -19.67 -53.98 3.65
N PRO A 79 -20.22 -53.31 4.68
CA PRO A 79 -21.45 -52.56 4.50
C PRO A 79 -21.26 -51.47 3.45
N LYS A 80 -22.14 -51.43 2.42
CA LYS A 80 -22.21 -50.38 1.41
C LYS A 80 -22.33 -49.04 2.10
N ARG A 81 -21.24 -48.24 2.11
CA ARG A 81 -21.29 -46.85 2.53
C ARG A 81 -22.24 -46.09 1.63
N THR A 82 -23.35 -45.64 2.15
CA THR A 82 -24.23 -44.65 1.48
C THR A 82 -23.39 -43.42 1.15
N PRO A 83 -23.42 -42.90 -0.08
CA PRO A 83 -22.64 -41.70 -0.43
C PRO A 83 -23.13 -40.55 0.43
N SER A 84 -22.30 -40.12 1.40
CA SER A 84 -22.51 -38.90 2.14
C SER A 84 -22.54 -37.74 1.19
N LYS A 85 -23.66 -37.00 1.13
CA LYS A 85 -23.73 -35.72 0.35
C LYS A 85 -22.56 -34.85 0.77
N LYS A 86 -21.71 -34.47 -0.17
CA LYS A 86 -20.67 -33.46 0.07
C LYS A 86 -21.33 -32.24 0.74
N PRO A 87 -20.80 -31.73 1.86
CA PRO A 87 -21.29 -30.49 2.43
C PRO A 87 -21.23 -29.41 1.39
N GLY A 88 -22.33 -28.73 1.15
CA GLY A 88 -22.35 -27.56 0.27
C GLY A 88 -21.39 -26.49 0.81
N PRO A 89 -20.96 -25.52 -0.05
CA PRO A 89 -20.10 -24.44 0.38
C PRO A 89 -20.67 -23.78 1.63
N ARG A 90 -19.87 -23.71 2.71
CA ARG A 90 -20.24 -22.99 3.92
C ARG A 90 -20.40 -21.53 3.55
N LYS A 91 -21.60 -20.97 3.69
CA LYS A 91 -21.80 -19.53 3.57
C LYS A 91 -21.02 -18.88 4.70
N VAL A 92 -19.88 -18.25 4.36
CA VAL A 92 -19.13 -17.41 5.30
C VAL A 92 -20.01 -16.19 5.58
N PRO A 93 -20.26 -15.83 6.84
CA PRO A 93 -20.99 -14.61 7.16
C PRO A 93 -20.29 -13.41 6.52
N LYS A 94 -21.06 -12.54 5.85
CA LYS A 94 -20.53 -11.29 5.31
C LYS A 94 -20.01 -10.45 6.48
N PRO A 95 -18.79 -9.85 6.39
CA PRO A 95 -18.30 -8.94 7.41
C PRO A 95 -19.26 -7.76 7.60
N PRO A 96 -19.37 -7.19 8.81
CA PRO A 96 -20.21 -6.01 9.01
C PRO A 96 -19.67 -4.85 8.17
N THR A 97 -20.59 -4.17 7.48
CA THR A 97 -20.27 -2.99 6.69
C THR A 97 -19.79 -1.86 7.60
N GLU A 98 -18.71 -1.20 7.20
CA GLU A 98 -18.20 -0.02 7.90
C GLU A 98 -19.11 1.18 7.59
N THR A 99 -19.68 1.79 8.63
CA THR A 99 -20.63 2.91 8.49
C THR A 99 -20.12 4.21 9.06
N LYS A 100 -19.06 4.16 9.91
CA LYS A 100 -18.48 5.35 10.51
C LYS A 100 -17.44 5.94 9.55
N LEU A 101 -17.73 7.11 9.02
CA LEU A 101 -16.79 7.85 8.18
C LEU A 101 -15.84 8.70 9.04
N PRO A 102 -14.58 8.90 8.59
CA PRO A 102 -13.72 9.93 9.14
C PRO A 102 -14.32 11.31 8.89
N PRO A 103 -13.99 12.30 9.72
CA PRO A 103 -14.39 13.68 9.45
C PRO A 103 -13.82 14.16 8.10
N PRO A 104 -14.51 15.09 7.41
CA PRO A 104 -13.98 15.69 6.21
C PRO A 104 -12.67 16.44 6.50
N PRO A 105 -11.72 16.49 5.54
CA PRO A 105 -10.49 17.22 5.74
C PRO A 105 -10.76 18.70 6.03
N PRO A 106 -9.99 19.33 6.94
CA PRO A 106 -10.12 20.75 7.24
C PRO A 106 -9.76 21.60 6.03
N LYS A 107 -10.24 22.84 6.04
CA LYS A 107 -9.84 23.81 5.01
C LYS A 107 -8.41 24.26 5.26
N PRO A 108 -7.62 24.54 4.18
CA PRO A 108 -6.29 25.08 4.33
C PRO A 108 -6.25 26.36 5.18
N GLU A 109 -5.20 26.53 5.97
CA GLU A 109 -4.98 27.74 6.77
C GLU A 109 -4.89 28.98 5.87
N THR A 110 -5.64 30.03 6.21
CA THR A 110 -5.63 31.27 5.46
C THR A 110 -4.22 31.90 5.50
N GLY A 111 -3.63 32.14 4.32
CA GLY A 111 -2.31 32.76 4.20
C GLY A 111 -1.13 31.81 4.20
N CYS A 112 -1.32 30.51 4.42
CA CYS A 112 -0.26 29.53 4.23
C CYS A 112 0.01 29.29 2.74
N THR A 113 1.26 29.53 2.31
CA THR A 113 1.68 29.37 0.90
C THR A 113 2.77 28.33 0.72
N LYS A 114 3.36 27.83 1.82
CA LYS A 114 4.44 26.84 1.80
C LYS A 114 4.31 25.89 2.97
N PRO A 115 4.64 24.62 2.80
CA PRO A 115 4.70 23.67 3.90
C PRO A 115 5.78 24.09 4.91
N ARG A 116 5.64 23.66 6.16
CA ARG A 116 6.66 23.76 7.19
C ARG A 116 7.29 22.40 7.45
N TYR A 117 8.45 22.39 8.09
CA TYR A 117 9.18 21.17 8.42
C TYR A 117 9.48 21.18 9.92
N GLU A 118 9.13 20.10 10.61
CA GLU A 118 9.31 19.95 12.06
C GLU A 118 10.09 18.67 12.39
N GLY A 119 11.04 18.77 13.31
CA GLY A 119 11.87 17.64 13.69
C GLY A 119 12.90 17.21 12.64
N THR A 120 13.42 16.01 12.80
CA THR A 120 14.48 15.46 11.94
C THR A 120 13.89 14.59 10.84
N GLN A 121 14.28 14.85 9.59
CA GLN A 121 13.96 14.01 8.45
C GLN A 121 14.55 12.61 8.62
N ALA A 122 13.74 11.58 8.53
CA ALA A 122 14.19 10.19 8.47
C ALA A 122 14.90 9.91 7.13
N SER A 123 15.92 9.05 7.15
CA SER A 123 16.59 8.63 5.92
C SER A 123 15.65 7.85 5.00
N ARG A 124 15.91 7.85 3.69
CA ARG A 124 15.12 7.09 2.72
C ARG A 124 15.04 5.60 3.05
N ALA A 125 16.11 5.01 3.55
CA ALA A 125 16.13 3.61 3.99
C ALA A 125 15.18 3.36 5.17
N GLN A 126 15.17 4.26 6.16
CA GLN A 126 14.26 4.18 7.30
C GLN A 126 12.79 4.34 6.86
N VAL A 127 12.53 5.28 5.95
CA VAL A 127 11.20 5.51 5.38
C VAL A 127 10.73 4.28 4.61
N LYS A 128 11.57 3.73 3.72
CA LYS A 128 11.26 2.51 2.96
C LYS A 128 10.92 1.35 3.87
N GLN A 129 11.70 1.16 4.93
CA GLN A 129 11.44 0.12 5.91
C GLN A 129 10.09 0.33 6.61
N ALA A 130 9.82 1.55 7.11
CA ALA A 130 8.57 1.86 7.81
C ALA A 130 7.33 1.63 6.93
N LEU A 131 7.36 2.06 5.67
CA LEU A 131 6.28 1.85 4.72
C LEU A 131 6.08 0.36 4.38
N THR A 132 7.17 -0.40 4.26
CA THR A 132 7.11 -1.84 4.01
C THR A 132 6.54 -2.60 5.22
N GLU A 133 6.96 -2.26 6.43
CA GLU A 133 6.43 -2.82 7.68
C GLU A 133 4.94 -2.49 7.84
N ALA A 134 4.54 -1.25 7.56
CA ALA A 134 3.14 -0.83 7.59
C ALA A 134 2.27 -1.62 6.60
N ALA A 135 2.72 -1.78 5.35
CA ALA A 135 2.02 -2.56 4.34
C ALA A 135 1.87 -4.04 4.72
N GLY A 136 2.85 -4.61 5.44
CA GLY A 136 2.84 -6.01 5.88
C GLY A 136 1.84 -6.33 7.00
N ARG A 137 1.22 -5.33 7.62
CA ARG A 137 0.30 -5.52 8.76
C ARG A 137 -1.06 -6.03 8.30
N THR A 138 -1.71 -6.80 9.18
CA THR A 138 -3.13 -7.17 9.03
C THR A 138 -3.97 -6.27 9.92
N TYR A 139 -4.66 -5.31 9.31
CA TYR A 139 -5.45 -4.32 10.04
C TYR A 139 -6.84 -4.81 10.47
N TRP A 140 -7.38 -5.82 9.77
CA TRP A 140 -8.70 -6.39 10.04
C TRP A 140 -8.61 -7.89 10.36
N PRO A 141 -7.99 -8.30 11.48
CA PRO A 141 -7.68 -9.70 11.72
C PRO A 141 -8.92 -10.59 11.89
N SER A 142 -10.03 -10.02 12.34
CA SER A 142 -11.25 -10.76 12.64
C SER A 142 -12.34 -10.62 11.58
N SER A 143 -12.62 -9.38 11.15
CA SER A 143 -13.79 -9.10 10.30
C SER A 143 -13.50 -9.17 8.81
N ALA A 144 -12.26 -8.91 8.37
CA ALA A 144 -11.84 -8.96 6.98
C ALA A 144 -10.36 -9.35 6.86
N PRO A 145 -9.97 -10.57 7.30
CA PRO A 145 -8.57 -11.00 7.36
C PRO A 145 -7.90 -11.15 5.99
N SER A 146 -8.68 -11.13 4.91
CA SER A 146 -8.18 -11.14 3.53
C SER A 146 -7.68 -9.80 3.02
N ILE A 147 -8.00 -8.69 3.70
CA ILE A 147 -7.52 -7.37 3.30
C ILE A 147 -6.00 -7.32 3.43
N ARG A 148 -5.36 -6.99 2.33
CA ARG A 148 -3.92 -6.68 2.25
C ARG A 148 -3.77 -5.33 1.54
N VAL A 149 -2.96 -4.47 2.12
CA VAL A 149 -2.59 -3.21 1.46
C VAL A 149 -1.30 -3.48 0.67
N PRO A 150 -1.32 -3.38 -0.67
CA PRO A 150 -0.11 -3.62 -1.46
C PRO A 150 1.02 -2.67 -1.05
N VAL A 151 2.23 -3.19 -0.99
CA VAL A 151 3.41 -2.40 -0.57
C VAL A 151 3.74 -1.28 -1.56
N ASP A 152 3.52 -1.52 -2.84
CA ASP A 152 3.64 -0.53 -3.91
C ASP A 152 2.60 0.58 -3.77
N LEU A 153 1.36 0.27 -3.40
CA LEU A 153 0.33 1.27 -3.13
C LEU A 153 0.73 2.17 -1.94
N VAL A 154 1.18 1.60 -0.83
CA VAL A 154 1.61 2.39 0.34
C VAL A 154 2.78 3.30 -0.02
N LYS A 155 3.81 2.77 -0.71
CA LYS A 155 4.98 3.53 -1.12
C LYS A 155 4.65 4.63 -2.13
N ALA A 156 3.82 4.31 -3.13
CA ALA A 156 3.38 5.26 -4.14
C ALA A 156 2.55 6.40 -3.54
N THR A 157 1.62 6.07 -2.64
CA THR A 157 0.83 7.08 -1.93
C THR A 157 1.74 7.99 -1.12
N ALA A 158 2.65 7.44 -0.30
CA ALA A 158 3.60 8.25 0.47
C ALA A 158 4.49 9.13 -0.41
N TRP A 159 4.89 8.66 -1.59
CA TRP A 159 5.66 9.46 -2.54
C TRP A 159 4.83 10.59 -3.13
N GLN A 160 3.60 10.32 -3.53
CA GLN A 160 2.67 11.33 -4.04
C GLN A 160 2.34 12.40 -3.00
N GLU A 161 2.21 12.01 -1.73
CA GLU A 161 1.84 12.90 -0.63
C GLU A 161 2.99 13.81 -0.21
N SER A 162 4.19 13.27 -0.04
CA SER A 162 5.30 13.99 0.59
C SER A 162 6.64 13.89 -0.12
N GLY A 163 6.76 13.08 -1.18
CA GLY A 163 8.07 12.69 -1.73
C GLY A 163 8.95 11.97 -0.70
N TRP A 164 8.30 11.25 0.24
CA TRP A 164 8.93 10.60 1.39
C TRP A 164 9.61 11.55 2.38
N GLN A 165 9.13 12.79 2.49
CA GLN A 165 9.57 13.72 3.52
C GLN A 165 8.81 13.43 4.82
N SER A 166 9.54 12.92 5.82
CA SER A 166 8.93 12.45 7.08
C SER A 166 8.56 13.55 8.05
N ASN A 167 9.07 14.75 7.85
CA ASN A 167 8.95 15.89 8.76
C ASN A 167 8.19 17.08 8.15
N ILE A 168 7.50 16.86 7.03
CA ILE A 168 6.72 17.90 6.34
C ILE A 168 5.32 18.03 6.94
N ILE A 169 4.86 19.26 7.08
CA ILE A 169 3.48 19.59 7.47
C ILE A 169 2.93 20.55 6.42
N ALA A 170 1.88 20.13 5.73
CA ALA A 170 1.26 20.91 4.67
C ALA A 170 0.37 22.04 5.21
N CYS A 171 0.00 22.97 4.34
CA CYS A 171 -0.86 24.10 4.68
C CYS A 171 -2.28 23.72 5.08
N ASP A 172 -2.75 22.57 4.64
CA ASP A 172 -4.06 22.02 5.01
C ASP A 172 -4.01 21.20 6.32
N GLY A 173 -2.82 21.07 6.92
CA GLY A 173 -2.60 20.34 8.15
C GLY A 173 -2.22 18.88 7.98
N GLY A 174 -1.99 18.41 6.75
CA GLY A 174 -1.46 17.07 6.50
C GLY A 174 -0.06 16.91 7.08
N VAL A 175 0.20 15.80 7.79
CA VAL A 175 1.43 15.56 8.54
C VAL A 175 2.22 14.39 7.97
N GLY A 176 3.52 14.59 7.81
CA GLY A 176 4.52 13.57 7.61
C GLY A 176 4.45 12.80 6.30
N LEU A 177 4.97 11.57 6.30
CA LEU A 177 5.16 10.70 5.13
C LEU A 177 3.91 10.50 4.30
N MET A 178 2.80 10.24 4.96
CA MET A 178 1.53 9.87 4.35
C MET A 178 0.54 11.05 4.35
N GLN A 179 0.97 12.24 4.74
CA GLN A 179 0.15 13.45 4.87
C GLN A 179 -1.19 13.19 5.59
N VAL A 180 -1.08 12.48 6.72
CA VAL A 180 -2.25 12.10 7.51
C VAL A 180 -2.82 13.35 8.18
N MET A 181 -4.12 13.56 8.06
CA MET A 181 -4.80 14.64 8.77
C MET A 181 -4.97 14.29 10.25
N PRO A 182 -4.87 15.26 11.20
CA PRO A 182 -5.04 14.99 12.62
C PRO A 182 -6.36 14.29 12.97
N ASP A 183 -7.44 14.69 12.33
CA ASP A 183 -8.76 14.07 12.53
C ASP A 183 -8.81 12.63 11.98
N THR A 184 -8.09 12.35 10.88
CA THR A 184 -7.95 10.98 10.34
C THR A 184 -7.11 10.12 11.29
N ALA A 185 -6.03 10.66 11.86
CA ALA A 185 -5.23 9.95 12.86
C ALA A 185 -6.06 9.61 14.11
N ALA A 186 -6.82 10.59 14.62
CA ALA A 186 -7.73 10.38 15.76
C ALA A 186 -8.80 9.33 15.44
N PHE A 187 -9.39 9.38 14.24
CA PHE A 187 -10.36 8.39 13.77
C PHE A 187 -9.75 6.98 13.72
N VAL A 188 -8.57 6.81 13.10
CA VAL A 188 -7.90 5.51 13.01
C VAL A 188 -7.54 4.99 14.38
N ASN A 189 -6.95 5.81 15.25
CA ASN A 189 -6.59 5.44 16.60
C ASN A 189 -7.81 4.96 17.39
N GLN A 190 -8.91 5.71 17.37
CA GLN A 190 -10.15 5.33 18.03
C GLN A 190 -10.77 4.07 17.43
N ARG A 191 -10.79 3.96 16.10
CA ARG A 191 -11.46 2.85 15.40
C ARG A 191 -10.77 1.51 15.60
N PHE A 192 -9.44 1.51 15.75
CA PHE A 192 -8.61 0.34 15.87
C PHE A 192 -8.01 0.13 17.26
N ASP A 193 -8.45 0.93 18.25
CA ASP A 193 -7.94 0.91 19.62
C ASP A 193 -6.40 1.02 19.67
N GLN A 194 -5.88 2.06 18.98
CA GLN A 194 -4.46 2.33 18.87
C GLN A 194 -4.12 3.70 19.45
N SER A 195 -2.83 3.96 19.61
CA SER A 195 -2.29 5.23 20.10
C SER A 195 -1.07 5.67 19.26
N TYR A 196 -1.18 5.57 17.94
CA TYR A 196 -0.14 6.00 17.02
C TYR A 196 0.08 7.51 17.11
N ASP A 197 1.35 7.91 17.18
CA ASP A 197 1.78 9.29 17.13
C ASP A 197 1.93 9.76 15.68
N ILE A 198 1.15 10.76 15.28
CA ILE A 198 1.13 11.27 13.91
C ILE A 198 2.48 11.88 13.49
N ASP A 199 3.26 12.43 14.44
CA ASP A 199 4.54 13.09 14.19
C ASP A 199 5.70 12.07 14.11
N ALA A 200 5.52 10.87 14.64
CA ALA A 200 6.48 9.79 14.52
C ALA A 200 6.37 9.10 13.15
N TYR A 201 7.40 9.19 12.32
CA TYR A 201 7.35 8.70 10.92
C TYR A 201 6.94 7.24 10.75
N ARG A 202 7.25 6.35 11.71
CA ARG A 202 6.85 4.93 11.68
C ARG A 202 5.35 4.78 11.94
N ASP A 203 4.84 5.52 12.89
CA ASP A 203 3.43 5.54 13.24
C ASP A 203 2.63 6.22 12.15
N ASN A 204 3.15 7.31 11.56
CA ASN A 204 2.57 7.99 10.42
C ASN A 204 2.42 7.07 9.20
N ALA A 205 3.45 6.27 8.88
CA ALA A 205 3.35 5.23 7.85
C ALA A 205 2.26 4.19 8.17
N THR A 206 2.17 3.80 9.46
CA THR A 206 1.15 2.84 9.92
C THR A 206 -0.26 3.43 9.87
N LEU A 207 -0.44 4.69 10.29
CA LEU A 207 -1.70 5.42 10.20
C LEU A 207 -2.22 5.49 8.77
N GLY A 208 -1.35 5.89 7.83
CA GLY A 208 -1.72 5.98 6.41
C GLY A 208 -2.07 4.63 5.80
N ALA A 209 -1.29 3.58 6.08
CA ALA A 209 -1.57 2.23 5.60
C ALA A 209 -2.84 1.64 6.24
N ASN A 210 -3.09 1.92 7.52
CA ASN A 210 -4.32 1.52 8.20
C ASN A 210 -5.55 2.21 7.60
N TYR A 211 -5.41 3.50 7.28
CA TYR A 211 -6.48 4.24 6.61
C TYR A 211 -6.77 3.68 5.21
N LEU A 212 -5.74 3.32 4.43
CA LEU A 212 -5.92 2.60 3.16
C LEU A 212 -6.68 1.27 3.37
N ALA A 213 -6.31 0.48 4.39
CA ALA A 213 -7.00 -0.77 4.71
C ALA A 213 -8.47 -0.53 5.13
N TRP A 214 -8.73 0.57 5.83
CA TRP A 214 -10.09 0.98 6.18
C TRP A 214 -10.90 1.34 4.94
N LEU A 215 -10.33 2.11 4.01
CA LEU A 215 -10.97 2.47 2.74
C LEU A 215 -11.27 1.24 1.88
N ILE A 216 -10.32 0.29 1.79
CA ILE A 216 -10.52 -0.99 1.08
C ILE A 216 -11.73 -1.72 1.64
N LYS A 217 -11.85 -1.81 2.97
CA LYS A 217 -12.99 -2.47 3.60
C LYS A 217 -14.29 -1.70 3.35
N TYR A 218 -14.30 -0.40 3.62
CA TYR A 218 -15.49 0.43 3.50
C TYR A 218 -16.08 0.40 2.10
N ILE A 219 -15.25 0.63 1.09
CA ILE A 219 -15.69 0.65 -0.32
C ILE A 219 -15.96 -0.77 -0.82
N GLY A 220 -15.12 -1.74 -0.44
CA GLY A 220 -15.29 -3.14 -0.81
C GLY A 220 -16.60 -3.74 -0.30
N ASP A 221 -16.97 -3.43 0.93
CA ASP A 221 -18.26 -3.86 1.50
C ASP A 221 -19.45 -3.24 0.78
N ALA A 222 -19.35 -1.96 0.44
CA ALA A 222 -20.45 -1.20 -0.13
C ALA A 222 -20.72 -1.50 -1.62
N PHE A 223 -19.66 -1.74 -2.42
CA PHE A 223 -19.76 -1.78 -3.88
C PHE A 223 -19.16 -3.02 -4.54
N PHE A 224 -18.41 -3.85 -3.81
CA PHE A 224 -17.69 -5.00 -4.37
C PHE A 224 -18.02 -6.32 -3.66
N GLU A 225 -19.18 -6.42 -3.01
CA GLU A 225 -19.65 -7.64 -2.33
C GLU A 225 -18.66 -8.23 -1.34
N SER A 226 -17.84 -7.37 -0.71
CA SER A 226 -16.74 -7.73 0.18
C SER A 226 -15.59 -8.49 -0.53
N ASP A 227 -15.43 -8.29 -1.86
CA ASP A 227 -14.17 -8.54 -2.54
C ASP A 227 -13.26 -7.33 -2.30
N TYR A 228 -12.12 -7.60 -1.66
CA TYR A 228 -11.14 -6.59 -1.26
C TYR A 228 -9.91 -6.58 -2.16
N GLY A 229 -10.00 -7.19 -3.33
CA GLY A 229 -8.90 -7.25 -4.28
C GLY A 229 -8.60 -5.87 -4.89
N VAL A 230 -7.46 -5.28 -4.53
CA VAL A 230 -6.96 -4.02 -5.09
C VAL A 230 -5.93 -4.32 -6.18
N SER A 231 -6.41 -4.83 -7.32
CA SER A 231 -5.58 -5.13 -8.48
C SER A 231 -5.63 -3.99 -9.49
N ALA A 232 -4.46 -3.62 -10.03
CA ALA A 232 -4.37 -2.66 -11.12
C ALA A 232 -5.03 -3.19 -12.42
N ASP A 233 -5.05 -4.51 -12.60
CA ASP A 233 -5.63 -5.16 -13.79
C ASP A 233 -7.14 -4.99 -13.89
N ALA A 234 -7.83 -4.80 -12.75
CA ALA A 234 -9.25 -4.50 -12.72
C ALA A 234 -9.58 -3.05 -13.13
N CYS A 235 -8.57 -2.21 -13.32
CA CYS A 235 -8.68 -0.79 -13.55
C CYS A 235 -8.15 -0.42 -14.93
N THR A 236 -9.03 -0.27 -15.91
CA THR A 236 -8.64 0.03 -17.30
C THR A 236 -8.16 1.46 -17.52
N SER A 237 -8.55 2.39 -16.65
CA SER A 237 -8.12 3.80 -16.69
C SER A 237 -8.29 4.43 -15.30
N GLU A 238 -7.78 5.65 -15.12
CA GLU A 238 -7.94 6.45 -13.90
C GLU A 238 -9.38 6.90 -13.61
N LEU A 239 -10.27 6.80 -14.59
CA LEU A 239 -11.70 7.11 -14.45
C LEU A 239 -12.54 5.87 -14.18
N ASN A 240 -11.97 4.69 -14.32
CA ASN A 240 -12.67 3.45 -14.03
C ASN A 240 -12.94 3.33 -12.53
N SER A 241 -14.19 3.06 -12.15
CA SER A 241 -14.62 2.95 -10.75
C SER A 241 -14.29 1.56 -10.16
N CYS A 242 -13.10 1.04 -10.39
CA CYS A 242 -12.58 -0.15 -9.72
C CYS A 242 -12.20 0.15 -8.26
N LEU A 243 -12.07 -0.89 -7.43
CA LEU A 243 -11.78 -0.71 -6.01
C LEU A 243 -10.47 0.06 -5.79
N LEU A 244 -9.39 -0.27 -6.52
CA LEU A 244 -8.11 0.42 -6.38
C LEU A 244 -8.23 1.93 -6.65
N ASN A 245 -8.86 2.33 -7.75
CA ASN A 245 -9.02 3.74 -8.09
C ASN A 245 -9.89 4.48 -7.06
N ALA A 246 -10.96 3.84 -6.60
CA ALA A 246 -11.84 4.41 -5.59
C ALA A 246 -11.10 4.60 -4.24
N VAL A 247 -10.28 3.64 -3.84
CA VAL A 247 -9.45 3.74 -2.62
C VAL A 247 -8.41 4.87 -2.74
N ILE A 248 -7.68 4.93 -3.86
CA ILE A 248 -6.70 6.00 -4.11
C ILE A 248 -7.41 7.37 -4.10
N SER A 249 -8.52 7.48 -4.81
CA SER A 249 -9.29 8.73 -4.86
C SER A 249 -9.79 9.15 -3.48
N ALA A 250 -10.32 8.21 -2.70
CA ALA A 250 -10.85 8.46 -1.37
C ALA A 250 -9.77 8.79 -0.33
N TYR A 251 -8.56 8.31 -0.52
CA TYR A 251 -7.43 8.68 0.34
C TYR A 251 -7.18 10.19 0.33
N ASN A 252 -7.21 10.79 -0.86
CA ASN A 252 -6.94 12.22 -1.05
C ASN A 252 -8.16 13.11 -0.82
N PHE A 253 -9.35 12.74 -1.34
CA PHE A 253 -10.56 13.58 -1.29
C PHE A 253 -11.54 13.21 -0.18
N GLY A 254 -11.23 12.15 0.56
CA GLY A 254 -12.13 11.57 1.54
C GLY A 254 -13.20 10.65 0.92
N PRO A 255 -13.68 9.66 1.67
CA PRO A 255 -14.65 8.68 1.17
C PRO A 255 -16.00 9.31 0.80
N GLY A 256 -16.42 10.39 1.45
CA GLY A 256 -17.68 11.07 1.16
C GLY A 256 -17.74 11.75 -0.21
N ALA A 257 -16.58 12.06 -0.82
CA ALA A 257 -16.51 12.60 -2.17
C ALA A 257 -16.54 11.50 -3.25
N VAL A 258 -16.15 10.28 -2.90
CA VAL A 258 -16.05 9.13 -3.80
C VAL A 258 -17.29 8.26 -3.75
N VAL A 259 -17.79 7.99 -2.55
CA VAL A 259 -19.01 7.20 -2.30
C VAL A 259 -20.20 8.14 -2.29
N THR A 260 -21.05 8.07 -3.30
CA THR A 260 -22.22 8.94 -3.47
C THR A 260 -23.49 8.10 -3.58
N GLU A 261 -24.66 8.73 -3.48
CA GLU A 261 -25.95 8.08 -3.68
C GLU A 261 -26.07 7.46 -5.09
N ASP A 262 -25.43 8.07 -6.09
CA ASP A 262 -25.41 7.60 -7.48
C ASP A 262 -24.35 6.50 -7.74
N GLY A 263 -23.60 6.08 -6.74
CA GLY A 263 -22.49 5.12 -6.87
C GLY A 263 -21.11 5.74 -6.67
N LEU A 264 -20.08 5.08 -7.20
CA LEU A 264 -18.68 5.52 -7.08
C LEU A 264 -18.33 6.61 -8.09
N LYS A 265 -17.66 7.66 -7.64
CA LYS A 265 -17.08 8.73 -8.46
C LYS A 265 -15.58 8.84 -8.22
N ILE A 266 -14.86 9.28 -9.25
CA ILE A 266 -13.42 9.57 -9.17
C ILE A 266 -13.22 11.08 -9.38
N PRO A 267 -13.34 11.91 -8.33
CA PRO A 267 -13.30 13.37 -8.45
C PRO A 267 -11.90 13.91 -8.79
N ASN A 268 -10.85 13.15 -8.52
CA ASN A 268 -9.44 13.55 -8.67
C ASN A 268 -8.65 12.57 -9.58
N PRO A 269 -9.02 12.39 -10.86
CA PRO A 269 -8.41 11.38 -11.73
C PRO A 269 -6.90 11.61 -11.94
N GLN A 270 -6.41 12.86 -11.85
CA GLN A 270 -4.99 13.14 -11.95
C GLN A 270 -4.20 12.56 -10.76
N TYR A 271 -4.72 12.67 -9.55
CA TYR A 271 -4.11 12.05 -8.37
C TYR A 271 -4.07 10.52 -8.51
N VAL A 272 -5.19 9.93 -8.94
CA VAL A 272 -5.27 8.48 -9.18
C VAL A 272 -4.25 8.03 -10.22
N ARG A 273 -4.12 8.76 -11.33
CA ARG A 273 -3.13 8.49 -12.38
C ARG A 273 -1.71 8.52 -11.83
N ASN A 274 -1.40 9.57 -11.05
CA ASN A 274 -0.06 9.73 -10.46
C ASN A 274 0.29 8.56 -9.54
N VAL A 275 -0.59 8.21 -8.59
CA VAL A 275 -0.33 7.10 -7.66
C VAL A 275 -0.20 5.77 -8.42
N ARG A 276 -1.06 5.50 -9.40
CA ARG A 276 -0.96 4.27 -10.21
C ARG A 276 0.36 4.18 -10.98
N ALA A 277 0.80 5.28 -11.60
CA ALA A 277 2.10 5.32 -12.27
C ALA A 277 3.25 5.08 -11.28
N LEU A 278 3.18 5.67 -10.10
CA LEU A 278 4.17 5.47 -9.04
C LEU A 278 4.20 4.04 -8.49
N MET A 279 3.11 3.28 -8.55
CA MET A 279 3.11 1.86 -8.14
C MET A 279 4.01 0.98 -9.01
N THR A 280 4.30 1.38 -10.25
CA THR A 280 5.09 0.60 -11.21
C THR A 280 6.41 1.26 -11.61
N GLU A 281 6.45 2.60 -11.68
CA GLU A 281 7.56 3.37 -12.25
C GLU A 281 8.24 4.32 -11.25
N CYS A 282 7.92 4.22 -9.97
CA CYS A 282 8.51 5.08 -8.95
C CYS A 282 10.00 4.79 -8.77
N GLU A 283 10.85 5.82 -8.82
CA GLU A 283 12.23 5.74 -8.35
C GLU A 283 12.30 5.26 -6.88
N CYS A 284 11.27 5.53 -6.09
CA CYS A 284 11.13 5.07 -4.72
C CYS A 284 11.14 3.54 -4.55
N LEU A 285 10.84 2.79 -5.61
CA LEU A 285 10.90 1.32 -5.60
C LEU A 285 12.34 0.80 -5.78
N ALA A 286 13.23 1.63 -6.31
CA ALA A 286 14.63 1.27 -6.60
C ALA A 286 15.58 1.44 -5.41
N PHE A 287 15.15 2.07 -4.33
CA PHE A 287 15.98 2.31 -3.14
C PHE A 287 16.07 1.10 -2.21
#